data_460236a53a8c0894c2349a93ff164bc3
#
_entry.id   460236a53a8c0894c2349a93ff164bc3
#
_cell.length_a   1.000
_cell.length_b   1.000
_cell.length_c   1.000
_cell.angle_alpha   90.00
_cell.angle_beta   90.00
_cell.angle_gamma   90.00
#
_symmetry.space_group_name_H-M   'P 1'
#
loop_
_entity.id
_entity.type
_entity.pdbx_description
1 polymer ?
#
loop_
_entity_poly.entity_id
_entity_poly.type
_entity_poly.pdbx_seq_one_letter_code
_entity_poly.pdbx_strand_id
1 'polypeptide(L)'
;LDLLAGRVVEGHPFHRWLRNKAASKAQLDELATGEARPDVIGFDHYLTSERFLDHRVGRYPGVEPGSNGRHLYVDVEATRVDRLKPQLGPGPRLRETWERYGIPIAVTEVHHGCTREEQVRWFHEVWSAAERERRRGADIRAVTMWAMFGTVDWRSLLTRRDGTYDVGAFDTRSEPPRPTLVAKAAARLRRG
;
A
#
# COMPACT_ATOMS: atom_id res chain seq x y z
N LEU A 1 -10.75 -5.14 -5.83
CA LEU A 1 -10.00 -6.30 -6.32
C LEU A 1 -10.91 -7.53 -6.48
N ASP A 2 -11.85 -7.77 -5.53
CA ASP A 2 -12.84 -8.86 -5.66
C ASP A 2 -13.58 -8.85 -7.00
N LEU A 3 -13.89 -7.68 -7.52
CA LEU A 3 -14.58 -7.52 -8.81
C LEU A 3 -13.75 -8.10 -9.97
N LEU A 4 -12.47 -7.69 -10.05
CA LEU A 4 -11.55 -8.18 -11.08
C LEU A 4 -11.19 -9.66 -10.91
N ALA A 5 -11.22 -10.15 -9.68
CA ALA A 5 -10.94 -11.56 -9.37
C ALA A 5 -12.15 -12.48 -9.58
N GLY A 6 -13.26 -11.99 -10.15
CA GLY A 6 -14.46 -12.77 -10.42
C GLY A 6 -15.26 -13.19 -9.17
N ARG A 7 -15.02 -12.53 -8.02
CA ARG A 7 -15.61 -12.93 -6.72
C ARG A 7 -16.93 -12.22 -6.41
N VAL A 8 -17.29 -11.19 -7.18
CA VAL A 8 -18.51 -10.41 -6.94
C VAL A 8 -19.70 -11.03 -7.68
N VAL A 9 -20.15 -12.13 -7.15
CA VAL A 9 -21.32 -12.89 -7.64
C VAL A 9 -22.57 -12.59 -6.82
N GLU A 10 -23.72 -13.13 -7.20
CA GLU A 10 -24.96 -13.01 -6.44
C GLU A 10 -24.76 -13.48 -4.99
N GLY A 11 -25.27 -12.72 -4.02
CA GLY A 11 -25.04 -12.92 -2.59
C GLY A 11 -23.83 -12.13 -2.03
N HIS A 12 -22.91 -11.69 -2.85
CA HIS A 12 -21.83 -10.84 -2.38
C HIS A 12 -22.36 -9.42 -2.03
N PRO A 13 -22.02 -8.83 -0.88
CA PRO A 13 -22.57 -7.52 -0.45
C PRO A 13 -22.37 -6.43 -1.50
N PHE A 14 -21.21 -6.41 -2.17
CA PHE A 14 -20.89 -5.42 -3.19
C PHE A 14 -21.66 -5.63 -4.49
N HIS A 15 -22.10 -6.85 -4.82
CA HIS A 15 -22.95 -7.14 -5.98
C HIS A 15 -24.25 -6.34 -5.91
N ARG A 16 -25.01 -6.43 -4.79
CA ARG A 16 -26.23 -5.66 -4.57
C ARG A 16 -26.00 -4.15 -4.67
N TRP A 17 -24.91 -3.67 -4.09
CA TRP A 17 -24.56 -2.25 -4.15
C TRP A 17 -24.33 -1.78 -5.61
N LEU A 18 -23.57 -2.53 -6.39
CA LEU A 18 -23.33 -2.24 -7.82
C LEU A 18 -24.63 -2.25 -8.63
N ARG A 19 -25.51 -3.24 -8.41
CA ARG A 19 -26.83 -3.31 -9.05
C ARG A 19 -27.65 -2.05 -8.75
N ASN A 20 -27.62 -1.57 -7.53
CA ASN A 20 -28.31 -0.34 -7.13
C ASN A 20 -27.67 0.94 -7.71
N LYS A 21 -26.44 0.86 -8.22
CA LYS A 21 -25.70 1.93 -8.91
C LYS A 21 -25.69 1.76 -10.43
N ALA A 22 -26.69 1.07 -10.95
CA ALA A 22 -26.95 0.86 -12.37
C ALA A 22 -25.99 -0.10 -13.12
N ALA A 23 -25.15 -0.85 -12.42
CA ALA A 23 -24.41 -1.93 -13.09
C ALA A 23 -25.41 -2.98 -13.63
N SER A 24 -25.30 -3.36 -14.89
CA SER A 24 -26.16 -4.40 -15.45
C SER A 24 -25.78 -5.79 -14.93
N LYS A 25 -26.74 -6.73 -14.97
CA LYS A 25 -26.45 -8.12 -14.62
C LYS A 25 -25.37 -8.68 -15.54
N ALA A 26 -25.47 -8.43 -16.86
CA ALA A 26 -24.54 -8.91 -17.85
C ALA A 26 -23.10 -8.45 -17.59
N GLN A 27 -22.88 -7.19 -17.21
CA GLN A 27 -21.54 -6.69 -16.84
C GLN A 27 -20.95 -7.40 -15.61
N LEU A 28 -21.78 -7.70 -14.61
CA LEU A 28 -21.33 -8.42 -13.42
C LEU A 28 -21.08 -9.90 -13.72
N ASP A 29 -21.90 -10.53 -14.55
CA ASP A 29 -21.73 -11.92 -14.97
C ASP A 29 -20.45 -12.06 -15.82
N GLU A 30 -20.16 -11.11 -16.71
CA GLU A 30 -18.91 -11.06 -17.49
C GLU A 30 -17.68 -10.97 -16.58
N LEU A 31 -17.68 -10.06 -15.60
CA LEU A 31 -16.59 -9.97 -14.62
C LEU A 31 -16.47 -11.21 -13.73
N ALA A 32 -17.58 -11.90 -13.48
CA ALA A 32 -17.60 -13.13 -12.70
C ALA A 32 -16.97 -14.33 -13.42
N THR A 33 -16.78 -14.27 -14.75
CA THR A 33 -16.04 -15.31 -15.51
C THR A 33 -14.59 -15.44 -15.04
N GLY A 34 -14.03 -14.38 -14.48
CA GLY A 34 -12.64 -14.31 -14.07
C GLY A 34 -11.65 -13.99 -15.21
N GLU A 35 -12.14 -13.69 -16.42
CA GLU A 35 -11.28 -13.29 -17.56
C GLU A 35 -10.55 -11.96 -17.30
N ALA A 36 -11.10 -11.09 -16.45
CA ALA A 36 -10.47 -9.85 -16.01
C ALA A 36 -9.50 -10.03 -14.84
N ARG A 37 -9.24 -11.28 -14.42
CA ARG A 37 -8.34 -11.57 -13.29
C ARG A 37 -6.92 -11.12 -13.64
N PRO A 38 -6.28 -10.29 -12.78
CA PRO A 38 -4.92 -9.85 -13.03
C PRO A 38 -3.91 -10.99 -12.85
N ASP A 39 -2.83 -10.96 -13.61
CA ASP A 39 -1.71 -11.90 -13.48
C ASP A 39 -0.84 -11.61 -12.26
N VAL A 40 -0.81 -10.37 -11.82
CA VAL A 40 -0.05 -9.90 -10.66
C VAL A 40 -0.82 -8.80 -9.94
N ILE A 41 -0.83 -8.84 -8.62
CA ILE A 41 -1.37 -7.75 -7.78
C ILE A 41 -0.22 -6.82 -7.41
N GLY A 42 -0.33 -5.54 -7.83
CA GLY A 42 0.49 -4.46 -7.30
C GLY A 42 0.08 -4.12 -5.87
N PHE A 43 1.03 -4.09 -4.96
CA PHE A 43 0.79 -3.87 -3.54
C PHE A 43 1.60 -2.69 -3.04
N ASP A 44 0.92 -1.60 -2.73
CA ASP A 44 1.51 -0.41 -2.13
C ASP A 44 1.11 -0.32 -0.66
N HIS A 45 2.10 -0.20 0.21
CA HIS A 45 1.89 -0.10 1.63
C HIS A 45 2.92 0.84 2.26
N TYR A 46 2.43 1.84 2.94
CA TYR A 46 3.22 2.85 3.66
C TYR A 46 2.98 2.75 5.17
N LEU A 47 3.84 3.34 5.97
CA LEU A 47 3.68 3.39 7.43
C LEU A 47 2.32 3.98 7.87
N THR A 48 1.75 4.86 7.06
CA THR A 48 0.47 5.53 7.33
C THR A 48 -0.71 4.95 6.58
N SER A 49 -0.54 3.85 5.82
CA SER A 49 -1.61 3.25 5.02
C SER A 49 -2.71 2.62 5.86
N GLU A 50 -2.36 2.11 7.04
CA GLU A 50 -3.34 1.45 7.90
C GLU A 50 -4.03 2.46 8.80
N ARG A 51 -5.33 2.63 8.57
CA ARG A 51 -6.17 3.60 9.27
C ARG A 51 -7.20 2.89 10.12
N PHE A 52 -7.61 3.54 11.19
CA PHE A 52 -8.70 3.09 12.05
C PHE A 52 -9.72 4.20 12.21
N LEU A 53 -10.95 3.92 11.77
CA LEU A 53 -12.08 4.82 11.96
C LEU A 53 -12.73 4.52 13.31
N ASP A 54 -12.50 5.38 14.31
CA ASP A 54 -13.06 5.20 15.64
C ASP A 54 -14.26 6.12 15.86
N HIS A 55 -15.43 5.55 16.10
CA HIS A 55 -16.65 6.28 16.43
C HIS A 55 -16.61 6.94 17.82
N ARG A 56 -15.65 6.57 18.65
CA ARG A 56 -15.47 7.11 20.01
C ARG A 56 -14.65 8.41 19.95
N VAL A 57 -15.21 9.42 19.30
CA VAL A 57 -14.57 10.71 19.00
C VAL A 57 -13.88 11.33 20.24
N GLY A 58 -14.52 11.25 21.41
CA GLY A 58 -13.99 11.82 22.65
C GLY A 58 -12.65 11.24 23.15
N ARG A 59 -12.17 10.12 22.56
CA ARG A 59 -10.84 9.55 22.87
C ARG A 59 -9.68 10.28 22.20
N TYR A 60 -9.99 11.17 21.28
CA TYR A 60 -8.98 11.83 20.43
C TYR A 60 -9.13 13.35 20.51
N PRO A 61 -8.83 13.97 21.66
CA PRO A 61 -8.93 15.42 21.80
C PRO A 61 -8.02 16.11 20.80
N GLY A 62 -8.54 17.16 20.13
CA GLY A 62 -7.80 17.93 19.15
C GLY A 62 -7.74 17.33 17.74
N VAL A 63 -8.39 16.19 17.51
CA VAL A 63 -8.55 15.62 16.16
C VAL A 63 -9.94 15.95 15.64
N GLU A 64 -9.99 16.60 14.47
CA GLU A 64 -11.26 16.95 13.83
C GLU A 64 -11.99 15.69 13.36
N PRO A 65 -13.24 15.47 13.78
CA PRO A 65 -14.00 14.30 13.35
C PRO A 65 -14.50 14.43 11.92
N GLY A 66 -14.40 13.33 11.16
CA GLY A 66 -15.08 13.16 9.88
C GLY A 66 -16.51 12.65 10.06
N SER A 67 -17.29 12.69 8.98
CA SER A 67 -18.63 12.15 8.93
C SER A 67 -18.97 11.57 7.57
N ASN A 68 -19.77 10.50 7.57
CA ASN A 68 -20.39 9.97 6.34
C ASN A 68 -21.86 10.41 6.21
N GLY A 69 -22.29 11.43 6.93
CA GLY A 69 -23.67 11.92 7.00
C GLY A 69 -24.56 11.15 7.98
N ARG A 70 -24.08 10.04 8.57
CA ARG A 70 -24.82 9.22 9.55
C ARG A 70 -24.06 9.04 10.86
N HIS A 71 -22.75 8.90 10.78
CA HIS A 71 -21.89 8.63 11.93
C HIS A 71 -20.71 9.61 11.92
N LEU A 72 -20.37 10.08 13.11
CA LEU A 72 -19.10 10.76 13.36
C LEU A 72 -18.03 9.71 13.64
N TYR A 73 -16.82 9.97 13.18
CA TYR A 73 -15.65 9.14 13.44
C TYR A 73 -14.38 9.97 13.41
N VAL A 74 -13.35 9.49 14.07
CA VAL A 74 -11.99 10.02 13.93
C VAL A 74 -11.17 9.02 13.12
N ASP A 75 -10.49 9.53 12.10
CA ASP A 75 -9.58 8.75 11.27
C ASP A 75 -8.16 8.88 11.86
N VAL A 76 -7.66 7.82 12.46
CA VAL A 76 -6.34 7.79 13.10
C VAL A 76 -5.47 6.68 12.52
N GLU A 77 -4.16 6.83 12.68
CA GLU A 77 -3.23 5.74 12.37
C GLU A 77 -3.57 4.52 13.23
N ALA A 78 -3.71 3.36 12.59
CA ALA A 78 -4.08 2.12 13.29
C ALA A 78 -3.07 1.73 14.37
N THR A 79 -1.82 2.18 14.27
CA THR A 79 -0.77 2.00 15.28
C THR A 79 -1.09 2.63 16.64
N ARG A 80 -2.02 3.59 16.69
CA ARG A 80 -2.53 4.19 17.94
C ARG A 80 -3.51 3.27 18.69
N VAL A 81 -3.90 2.15 18.08
CA VAL A 81 -4.85 1.20 18.65
C VAL A 81 -4.13 -0.08 19.01
N ASP A 82 -3.71 -0.23 20.27
CA ASP A 82 -2.82 -1.31 20.73
C ASP A 82 -3.28 -2.71 20.30
N ARG A 83 -4.56 -2.99 20.37
CA ARG A 83 -5.14 -4.30 19.98
C ARG A 83 -4.92 -4.65 18.51
N LEU A 84 -4.65 -3.66 17.64
CA LEU A 84 -4.43 -3.87 16.21
C LEU A 84 -2.96 -4.12 15.87
N LYS A 85 -2.03 -3.69 16.72
CA LYS A 85 -0.59 -3.75 16.44
C LYS A 85 -0.09 -5.10 15.91
N PRO A 86 -0.52 -6.26 16.44
CA PRO A 86 -0.07 -7.56 15.93
C PRO A 86 -0.51 -7.87 14.49
N GLN A 87 -1.52 -7.14 14.00
CA GLN A 87 -2.11 -7.33 12.67
C GLN A 87 -1.67 -6.27 11.68
N LEU A 88 -0.82 -5.32 12.09
CA LEU A 88 -0.38 -4.22 11.24
C LEU A 88 0.93 -4.51 10.52
N GLY A 89 1.16 -3.73 9.48
CA GLY A 89 2.39 -3.76 8.71
C GLY A 89 2.31 -4.60 7.43
N PRO A 90 3.37 -4.59 6.63
CA PRO A 90 3.36 -5.20 5.30
C PRO A 90 3.15 -6.72 5.33
N GLY A 91 3.69 -7.41 6.31
CA GLY A 91 3.57 -8.89 6.41
C GLY A 91 2.12 -9.39 6.48
N PRO A 92 1.33 -8.97 7.48
CA PRO A 92 -0.08 -9.34 7.57
C PRO A 92 -0.89 -8.97 6.33
N ARG A 93 -0.63 -7.80 5.73
CA ARG A 93 -1.34 -7.37 4.50
C ARG A 93 -0.99 -8.21 3.28
N LEU A 94 0.29 -8.57 3.11
CA LEU A 94 0.73 -9.49 2.06
C LEU A 94 0.09 -10.87 2.24
N ARG A 95 0.07 -11.39 3.48
CA ARG A 95 -0.55 -12.67 3.81
C ARG A 95 -2.04 -12.67 3.48
N GLU A 96 -2.78 -11.67 3.93
CA GLU A 96 -4.21 -11.52 3.67
C GLU A 96 -4.50 -11.45 2.15
N THR A 97 -3.68 -10.72 1.40
CA THR A 97 -3.82 -10.60 -0.05
C THR A 97 -3.62 -11.94 -0.73
N TRP A 98 -2.56 -12.67 -0.34
CA TRP A 98 -2.26 -13.98 -0.89
C TRP A 98 -3.35 -15.02 -0.57
N GLU A 99 -3.75 -15.13 0.70
CA GLU A 99 -4.78 -16.08 1.13
C GLU A 99 -6.13 -15.81 0.48
N ARG A 100 -6.45 -14.53 0.24
CA ARG A 100 -7.72 -14.16 -0.38
C ARG A 100 -7.75 -14.43 -1.89
N TYR A 101 -6.67 -14.15 -2.61
CA TYR A 101 -6.71 -14.12 -4.07
C TYR A 101 -5.89 -15.24 -4.74
N GLY A 102 -4.84 -15.73 -4.12
CA GLY A 102 -3.92 -16.69 -4.72
C GLY A 102 -3.32 -16.20 -6.05
N ILE A 103 -3.14 -14.89 -6.17
CA ILE A 103 -2.56 -14.22 -7.32
C ILE A 103 -1.16 -13.76 -6.93
N PRO A 104 -0.14 -13.92 -7.79
CA PRO A 104 1.20 -13.39 -7.53
C PRO A 104 1.16 -11.91 -7.11
N ILE A 105 2.05 -11.52 -6.18
CA ILE A 105 2.10 -10.17 -5.63
C ILE A 105 3.44 -9.53 -5.98
N ALA A 106 3.43 -8.26 -6.36
CA ALA A 106 4.60 -7.40 -6.42
C ALA A 106 4.39 -6.22 -5.48
N VAL A 107 5.30 -6.00 -4.53
CA VAL A 107 5.34 -4.73 -3.80
C VAL A 107 5.89 -3.67 -4.75
N THR A 108 5.02 -2.79 -5.20
CA THR A 108 5.29 -1.86 -6.31
C THR A 108 5.94 -0.58 -5.85
N GLU A 109 5.74 -0.18 -4.59
CA GLU A 109 6.37 1.01 -4.02
C GLU A 109 6.81 0.78 -2.58
N VAL A 110 8.08 1.08 -2.29
CA VAL A 110 8.58 1.18 -0.92
C VAL A 110 9.26 2.52 -0.75
N HIS A 111 8.59 3.42 -0.05
CA HIS A 111 9.09 4.77 0.22
C HIS A 111 8.73 5.23 1.63
N HIS A 112 9.50 6.18 2.12
CA HIS A 112 9.20 6.93 3.33
C HIS A 112 9.86 8.33 3.25
N GLY A 113 9.04 9.38 3.36
CA GLY A 113 9.49 10.78 3.28
C GLY A 113 10.16 11.24 4.59
N CYS A 114 11.32 10.69 4.91
CA CYS A 114 12.03 10.92 6.17
C CYS A 114 13.55 10.91 5.99
N THR A 115 14.29 10.71 7.08
CA THR A 115 15.75 10.55 7.04
C THR A 115 16.17 9.35 6.20
N ARG A 116 17.43 9.37 5.76
CA ARG A 116 18.01 8.32 4.93
C ARG A 116 18.05 6.98 5.66
N GLU A 117 18.38 7.02 6.92
CA GLU A 117 18.46 5.86 7.82
C GLU A 117 17.08 5.20 7.96
N GLU A 118 16.04 5.99 8.14
CA GLU A 118 14.68 5.47 8.25
C GLU A 118 14.13 4.94 6.93
N GLN A 119 14.50 5.54 5.80
CA GLN A 119 14.17 5.00 4.48
C GLN A 119 14.79 3.60 4.30
N VAL A 120 16.05 3.42 4.66
CA VAL A 120 16.73 2.11 4.60
C VAL A 120 16.08 1.12 5.56
N ARG A 121 15.76 1.55 6.78
CA ARG A 121 15.08 0.71 7.77
C ARG A 121 13.72 0.25 7.26
N TRP A 122 12.91 1.15 6.72
CA TRP A 122 11.62 0.82 6.15
C TRP A 122 11.73 -0.16 4.96
N PHE A 123 12.69 0.08 4.08
CA PHE A 123 12.96 -0.83 2.97
C PHE A 123 13.31 -2.25 3.45
N HIS A 124 14.19 -2.37 4.45
CA HIS A 124 14.53 -3.65 5.06
C HIS A 124 13.35 -4.33 5.74
N GLU A 125 12.48 -3.57 6.39
CA GLU A 125 11.28 -4.10 7.03
C GLU A 125 10.33 -4.72 6.01
N VAL A 126 10.03 -3.99 4.93
CA VAL A 126 9.16 -4.47 3.84
C VAL A 126 9.78 -5.68 3.15
N TRP A 127 11.09 -5.62 2.83
CA TRP A 127 11.81 -6.75 2.24
C TRP A 127 11.73 -7.99 3.13
N SER A 128 12.03 -7.85 4.40
CA SER A 128 12.00 -8.96 5.35
C SER A 128 10.60 -9.53 5.52
N ALA A 129 9.56 -8.70 5.47
CA ALA A 129 8.17 -9.15 5.49
C ALA A 129 7.86 -9.97 4.22
N ALA A 130 8.22 -9.48 3.04
CA ALA A 130 8.05 -10.19 1.78
C ALA A 130 8.75 -11.56 1.79
N GLU A 131 10.00 -11.60 2.24
CA GLU A 131 10.77 -12.84 2.35
C GLU A 131 10.16 -13.85 3.34
N ARG A 132 9.65 -13.37 4.48
CA ARG A 132 8.92 -14.25 5.43
C ARG A 132 7.67 -14.84 4.79
N GLU A 133 6.91 -14.06 4.07
CA GLU A 133 5.68 -14.54 3.44
C GLU A 133 5.97 -15.45 2.24
N ARG A 134 7.04 -15.20 1.48
CA ARG A 134 7.53 -16.16 0.45
C ARG A 134 7.89 -17.50 1.06
N ARG A 135 8.63 -17.53 2.16
CA ARG A 135 8.94 -18.80 2.87
C ARG A 135 7.71 -19.52 3.40
N ARG A 136 6.60 -18.81 3.59
CA ARG A 136 5.29 -19.38 3.97
C ARG A 136 4.43 -19.77 2.76
N GLY A 137 4.99 -19.70 1.55
CA GLY A 137 4.34 -20.13 0.32
C GLY A 137 3.56 -19.06 -0.46
N ALA A 138 3.67 -17.79 -0.10
CA ALA A 138 3.11 -16.71 -0.92
C ALA A 138 4.00 -16.44 -2.14
N ASP A 139 3.41 -16.32 -3.34
CA ASP A 139 4.14 -15.94 -4.57
C ASP A 139 4.36 -14.42 -4.61
N ILE A 140 5.40 -13.95 -3.91
CA ILE A 140 5.81 -12.54 -3.95
C ILE A 140 7.01 -12.41 -4.88
N ARG A 141 6.81 -11.73 -6.01
CA ARG A 141 7.77 -11.69 -7.12
C ARG A 141 8.75 -10.54 -7.09
N ALA A 142 8.34 -9.41 -6.50
CA ALA A 142 9.18 -8.21 -6.47
C ALA A 142 8.93 -7.37 -5.22
N VAL A 143 9.97 -6.63 -4.84
CA VAL A 143 9.90 -5.50 -3.90
C VAL A 143 10.61 -4.33 -4.58
N THR A 144 9.86 -3.32 -4.94
CA THR A 144 10.33 -2.16 -5.71
C THR A 144 10.56 -0.97 -4.80
N MET A 145 11.77 -0.49 -4.79
CA MET A 145 12.10 0.75 -4.11
C MET A 145 11.59 1.94 -4.92
N TRP A 146 10.88 2.84 -4.29
CA TRP A 146 10.40 4.09 -4.87
C TRP A 146 11.05 5.28 -4.15
N ALA A 147 11.50 6.34 -4.85
CA ALA A 147 11.66 6.43 -6.28
C ALA A 147 13.12 6.18 -6.66
N MET A 148 13.35 5.77 -7.92
CA MET A 148 14.70 5.55 -8.41
C MET A 148 15.53 6.83 -8.40
N PHE A 149 14.96 7.92 -8.92
CA PHE A 149 15.60 9.24 -8.95
C PHE A 149 14.92 10.21 -8.02
N GLY A 150 15.67 11.20 -7.54
CA GLY A 150 15.08 12.28 -6.74
C GLY A 150 14.18 13.17 -7.58
N THR A 151 13.22 13.79 -6.92
CA THR A 151 12.24 14.70 -7.51
C THR A 151 12.15 15.99 -6.72
N VAL A 152 11.72 17.06 -7.36
CA VAL A 152 11.44 18.35 -6.72
C VAL A 152 9.94 18.48 -6.51
N ASP A 153 9.54 18.96 -5.32
CA ASP A 153 8.16 19.30 -4.97
C ASP A 153 7.15 18.14 -5.01
N TRP A 154 7.61 16.90 -4.84
CA TRP A 154 6.70 15.75 -4.76
C TRP A 154 5.74 15.83 -3.57
N ARG A 155 6.16 16.42 -2.45
CA ARG A 155 5.32 16.59 -1.25
C ARG A 155 4.08 17.44 -1.47
N SER A 156 4.15 18.39 -2.41
CA SER A 156 3.01 19.19 -2.82
C SER A 156 2.26 18.60 -4.01
N LEU A 157 2.55 17.34 -4.40
CA LEU A 157 2.03 16.68 -5.60
C LEU A 157 2.18 17.56 -6.84
N LEU A 158 3.29 18.30 -6.93
CA LEU A 158 3.63 19.23 -8.01
C LEU A 158 2.62 20.40 -8.17
N THR A 159 1.77 20.62 -7.18
CA THR A 159 0.76 21.71 -7.23
C THR A 159 1.33 23.08 -6.81
N ARG A 160 2.48 23.07 -6.14
CA ARG A 160 3.21 24.28 -5.71
C ARG A 160 4.69 24.12 -5.98
N ARG A 161 5.36 25.21 -6.26
CA ARG A 161 6.82 25.29 -6.44
C ARG A 161 7.48 25.70 -5.11
N ASP A 162 7.68 24.74 -4.22
CA ASP A 162 8.30 24.99 -2.91
C ASP A 162 9.83 24.85 -2.99
N GLY A 163 10.38 24.32 -4.08
CA GLY A 163 11.80 24.06 -4.28
C GLY A 163 12.35 22.94 -3.40
N THR A 164 11.49 22.10 -2.82
CA THR A 164 11.90 21.01 -1.93
C THR A 164 12.32 19.80 -2.74
N TYR A 165 13.57 19.37 -2.58
CA TYR A 165 14.09 18.18 -3.24
C TYR A 165 13.94 16.94 -2.35
N ASP A 166 13.19 15.97 -2.82
CA ASP A 166 13.09 14.64 -2.24
C ASP A 166 14.05 13.68 -2.95
N VAL A 167 15.01 13.16 -2.22
CA VAL A 167 16.06 12.28 -2.79
C VAL A 167 15.51 10.87 -2.98
N GLY A 168 15.69 10.32 -4.18
CA GLY A 168 15.46 8.92 -4.50
C GLY A 168 16.62 7.98 -4.12
N ALA A 169 16.61 6.81 -4.72
CA ALA A 169 17.75 5.88 -4.63
C ALA A 169 19.03 6.47 -5.17
N PHE A 170 18.91 7.25 -6.22
CA PHE A 170 20.01 8.04 -6.79
C PHE A 170 19.72 9.52 -6.60
N ASP A 171 20.70 10.22 -6.05
CA ASP A 171 20.68 11.68 -5.90
C ASP A 171 21.07 12.31 -7.25
N THR A 172 20.12 13.00 -7.87
CA THR A 172 20.30 13.62 -9.20
C THR A 172 20.84 15.04 -9.15
N ARG A 173 21.19 15.57 -7.96
CA ARG A 173 21.85 16.87 -7.83
C ARG A 173 23.34 16.83 -8.18
N SER A 174 23.88 15.65 -8.48
CA SER A 174 25.24 15.45 -8.99
C SER A 174 25.22 14.78 -10.35
N GLU A 175 26.24 15.06 -11.16
CA GLU A 175 26.48 14.42 -12.45
C GLU A 175 27.80 13.61 -12.38
N PRO A 176 27.79 12.29 -12.54
CA PRO A 176 26.59 11.42 -12.67
C PRO A 176 25.78 11.31 -11.36
N PRO A 177 24.53 10.82 -11.45
CA PRO A 177 23.68 10.63 -10.26
C PRO A 177 24.35 9.72 -9.22
N ARG A 178 24.36 10.16 -7.97
CA ARG A 178 25.07 9.48 -6.88
C ARG A 178 24.19 8.44 -6.18
N PRO A 179 24.59 7.16 -6.07
CA PRO A 179 23.84 6.15 -5.33
C PRO A 179 23.80 6.47 -3.83
N THR A 180 22.59 6.47 -3.27
CA THR A 180 22.36 6.66 -1.83
C THR A 180 22.46 5.35 -1.05
N LEU A 181 22.29 5.41 0.28
CA LEU A 181 22.26 4.20 1.11
C LEU A 181 21.11 3.27 0.72
N VAL A 182 19.98 3.80 0.25
CA VAL A 182 18.82 2.99 -0.19
C VAL A 182 19.18 2.18 -1.43
N ALA A 183 19.82 2.78 -2.44
CA ALA A 183 20.32 2.07 -3.62
C ALA A 183 21.32 0.96 -3.25
N LYS A 184 22.23 1.25 -2.32
CA LYS A 184 23.22 0.28 -1.84
C LYS A 184 22.56 -0.88 -1.08
N ALA A 185 21.54 -0.60 -0.26
CA ALA A 185 20.78 -1.63 0.45
C ALA A 185 20.03 -2.53 -0.53
N ALA A 186 19.32 -1.96 -1.50
CA ALA A 186 18.60 -2.72 -2.52
C ALA A 186 19.56 -3.61 -3.34
N ALA A 187 20.72 -3.09 -3.75
CA ALA A 187 21.71 -3.86 -4.49
C ALA A 187 22.31 -5.03 -3.68
N ARG A 188 22.42 -4.90 -2.36
CA ARG A 188 22.88 -5.98 -1.47
C ARG A 188 21.81 -7.07 -1.34
N LEU A 189 20.56 -6.70 -1.08
CA LEU A 189 19.46 -7.63 -0.89
C LEU A 189 19.16 -8.46 -2.14
N ARG A 190 19.36 -7.88 -3.34
CA ARG A 190 19.19 -8.62 -4.61
C ARG A 190 20.19 -9.75 -4.81
N ARG A 191 21.35 -9.71 -4.15
CA ARG A 191 22.46 -10.67 -4.34
C ARG A 191 22.42 -11.84 -3.35
N GLY A 192 21.66 -11.76 -2.31
CA GLY A 192 21.44 -12.81 -1.30
C GLY A 192 20.19 -13.61 -1.56
#